data_48ae967bd4bf4bad6a170b4e0aa65873
#
_entry.id   48ae967bd4bf4bad6a170b4e0aa65873
#
_cell.length_a   1.000
_cell.length_b   1.000
_cell.length_c   1.000
_cell.angle_alpha   90.00
_cell.angle_beta   90.00
_cell.angle_gamma   90.00
#
_symmetry.space_group_name_H-M   'P 1'
#
loop_
_entity.id
_entity.type
_entity.pdbx_description
1 polymer ?
#
loop_
_entity_poly.entity_id
_entity_poly.type
_entity_poly.pdbx_seq_one_letter_code
_entity_poly.pdbx_strand_id
1 'polypeptide(L)'
;MKKLWIYMAVPMTLLNGCQIRPAQAAPTVNTVAERETGQEQTIPVEQKVPQNQQGMAAETIKEAAFHGSTVTIAKSQKARAADITEEEIEAMVRMAASDLKTVVKNGQTVVLKPNLVQMIVDSTGELLDQEVNGITVDWRVTKAVLKMVRELNPDGKVYIMEGSATGPTREVMNYFHYTPDYMEGVDGFLCLEEDCGAWQDFDAPEVVKVELPDGLLHKTYYFSRILYEADVVISIPTLKTSSGVVVTGGIKNVSIGTPPGNLYGVAPDNPSKTAMVSHKITDGELDQWIYDYYMARPVNYVIVD
;
A
#
# COMPACT_ATOMS: atom_id res chain seq x y z
N MET A 1 -6.19 -10.80 -32.19
CA MET A 1 -5.53 -9.75 -31.39
C MET A 1 -6.62 -9.05 -30.58
N LYS A 2 -6.84 -9.44 -29.32
CA LYS A 2 -7.80 -8.78 -28.41
C LYS A 2 -7.02 -7.75 -27.62
N LYS A 3 -7.38 -6.48 -27.77
CA LYS A 3 -6.76 -5.36 -27.05
C LYS A 3 -7.15 -5.44 -25.58
N LEU A 4 -6.15 -5.45 -24.71
CA LEU A 4 -6.29 -5.28 -23.27
C LEU A 4 -6.60 -3.80 -23.00
N TRP A 5 -7.80 -3.48 -22.53
CA TRP A 5 -8.14 -2.15 -22.05
C TRP A 5 -8.02 -2.14 -20.54
N ILE A 6 -7.00 -1.45 -20.04
CA ILE A 6 -6.93 -1.05 -18.63
C ILE A 6 -7.76 0.24 -18.56
N TYR A 7 -8.88 0.21 -17.86
CA TYR A 7 -9.63 1.44 -17.59
C TYR A 7 -8.94 2.20 -16.48
N MET A 8 -8.21 3.25 -16.86
CA MET A 8 -7.87 4.33 -15.95
C MET A 8 -8.93 5.43 -16.16
N ALA A 9 -9.91 5.51 -15.28
CA ALA A 9 -10.72 6.70 -15.16
C ALA A 9 -10.01 7.63 -14.17
N VAL A 10 -9.27 8.60 -14.70
CA VAL A 10 -8.72 9.70 -13.90
C VAL A 10 -9.55 10.93 -14.20
N PRO A 11 -10.33 11.47 -13.27
CA PRO A 11 -10.80 12.84 -13.41
C PRO A 11 -9.61 13.77 -13.16
N MET A 12 -9.19 14.44 -14.21
CA MET A 12 -8.21 15.52 -14.15
C MET A 12 -8.88 16.74 -13.50
N THR A 13 -8.66 16.96 -12.21
CA THR A 13 -8.97 18.25 -11.58
C THR A 13 -7.69 19.03 -11.38
N LEU A 14 -7.59 20.10 -12.14
CA LEU A 14 -6.59 21.15 -12.03
C LEU A 14 -6.69 21.82 -10.65
N LEU A 15 -5.69 21.64 -9.82
CA LEU A 15 -5.43 22.56 -8.71
C LEU A 15 -4.86 23.85 -9.31
N ASN A 16 -5.63 24.93 -9.19
CA ASN A 16 -5.23 26.27 -9.57
C ASN A 16 -3.96 26.69 -8.82
N GLY A 17 -2.85 26.86 -9.55
CA GLY A 17 -1.67 27.54 -9.00
C GLY A 17 -0.32 27.13 -9.56
N CYS A 18 -0.22 26.18 -10.48
CA CYS A 18 1.07 25.84 -11.08
C CYS A 18 1.04 26.10 -12.59
N GLN A 19 1.76 27.14 -13.03
CA GLN A 19 1.96 27.38 -14.46
C GLN A 19 2.79 26.24 -15.05
N ILE A 20 2.18 25.47 -15.94
CA ILE A 20 2.85 24.42 -16.71
C ILE A 20 3.71 25.10 -17.77
N ARG A 21 5.03 25.00 -17.65
CA ARG A 21 5.92 25.23 -18.79
C ARG A 21 5.82 24.03 -19.73
N PRO A 22 5.73 24.21 -21.06
CA PRO A 22 5.73 23.10 -21.98
C PRO A 22 7.06 22.36 -21.91
N ALA A 23 7.00 21.04 -21.74
CA ALA A 23 8.16 20.16 -21.76
C ALA A 23 8.82 20.23 -23.15
N GLN A 24 10.12 20.47 -23.19
CA GLN A 24 10.94 20.30 -24.38
C GLN A 24 10.93 18.81 -24.78
N ALA A 25 10.80 18.56 -26.09
CA ALA A 25 10.79 17.24 -26.66
C ALA A 25 12.01 16.41 -26.22
N ALA A 26 11.77 15.24 -25.70
CA ALA A 26 12.81 14.27 -25.36
C ALA A 26 13.57 13.82 -26.61
N PRO A 27 14.88 13.58 -26.52
CA PRO A 27 15.65 13.06 -27.64
C PRO A 27 15.23 11.61 -27.97
N THR A 28 15.13 11.33 -29.24
CA THR A 28 14.88 10.01 -29.84
C THR A 28 15.89 8.99 -29.32
N VAL A 29 15.41 7.97 -28.62
CA VAL A 29 16.23 6.83 -28.22
C VAL A 29 16.36 5.89 -29.42
N ASN A 30 17.60 5.71 -29.87
CA ASN A 30 17.96 4.73 -30.89
C ASN A 30 17.73 3.31 -30.38
N THR A 31 17.07 2.51 -31.19
CA THR A 31 16.88 1.07 -31.03
C THR A 31 18.20 0.35 -30.76
N VAL A 32 18.29 -0.33 -29.65
CA VAL A 32 19.35 -1.29 -29.35
C VAL A 32 18.92 -2.66 -29.82
N ALA A 33 19.81 -3.31 -30.56
CA ALA A 33 19.65 -4.59 -31.20
C ALA A 33 19.24 -5.72 -30.25
N GLU A 34 18.37 -6.57 -30.74
CA GLU A 34 17.99 -7.87 -30.21
C GLU A 34 19.25 -8.73 -29.92
N ARG A 35 19.36 -9.24 -28.70
CA ARG A 35 20.17 -10.43 -28.41
C ARG A 35 19.22 -11.57 -28.09
N GLU A 36 19.09 -12.45 -29.06
CA GLU A 36 18.61 -13.82 -28.82
C GLU A 36 19.56 -14.53 -27.88
N THR A 37 19.06 -15.06 -26.78
CA THR A 37 19.46 -16.36 -26.21
C THR A 37 18.65 -16.65 -24.94
N GLY A 38 18.06 -17.83 -24.89
CA GLY A 38 17.53 -18.44 -23.67
C GLY A 38 16.12 -19.00 -23.85
N GLN A 39 16.03 -20.29 -24.02
CA GLN A 39 14.81 -21.05 -24.10
C GLN A 39 13.86 -20.77 -22.94
N GLU A 40 12.68 -20.32 -23.27
CA GLU A 40 11.53 -20.18 -22.40
C GLU A 40 10.98 -21.57 -22.05
N GLN A 41 11.22 -22.05 -20.85
CA GLN A 41 10.48 -23.20 -20.31
C GLN A 41 9.25 -22.68 -19.60
N THR A 42 8.13 -22.65 -20.30
CA THR A 42 6.80 -22.48 -19.69
C THR A 42 6.40 -23.80 -19.02
N ILE A 43 6.29 -23.80 -17.70
CA ILE A 43 5.65 -24.88 -16.95
C ILE A 43 4.20 -24.46 -16.70
N PRO A 44 3.20 -25.11 -17.30
CA PRO A 44 1.81 -24.84 -16.96
C PRO A 44 1.46 -25.56 -15.65
N VAL A 45 1.22 -24.82 -14.59
CA VAL A 45 0.60 -25.36 -13.39
C VAL A 45 -0.90 -25.06 -13.46
N GLU A 46 -1.67 -25.98 -14.01
CA GLU A 46 -3.12 -26.02 -13.83
C GLU A 46 -3.42 -26.53 -12.39
N GLN A 47 -3.69 -25.65 -11.46
CA GLN A 47 -4.31 -26.02 -10.21
C GLN A 47 -5.82 -26.15 -10.41
N LYS A 48 -6.35 -27.39 -10.29
CA LYS A 48 -7.79 -27.66 -10.27
C LYS A 48 -8.38 -27.07 -8.98
N VAL A 49 -9.24 -26.09 -9.15
CA VAL A 49 -10.09 -25.54 -8.07
C VAL A 49 -11.07 -26.63 -7.61
N PRO A 50 -11.28 -26.86 -6.30
CA PRO A 50 -12.26 -27.82 -5.82
C PRO A 50 -13.67 -27.49 -6.32
N GLN A 51 -14.41 -28.51 -6.75
CA GLN A 51 -15.70 -28.39 -7.45
C GLN A 51 -16.86 -27.78 -6.64
N ASN A 52 -16.68 -27.37 -5.40
CA ASN A 52 -17.74 -26.81 -4.55
C ASN A 52 -17.89 -25.28 -4.58
N GLN A 53 -17.19 -24.59 -5.49
CA GLN A 53 -17.33 -23.15 -5.71
C GLN A 53 -17.88 -22.81 -7.11
N GLN A 54 -18.81 -23.61 -7.60
CA GLN A 54 -19.52 -23.33 -8.85
C GLN A 54 -20.49 -22.17 -8.64
N GLY A 55 -20.04 -20.97 -8.99
CA GLY A 55 -20.84 -19.73 -8.96
C GLY A 55 -20.00 -18.47 -9.05
N MET A 56 -18.74 -18.53 -8.70
CA MET A 56 -17.84 -17.38 -8.77
C MET A 56 -16.80 -17.62 -9.86
N ALA A 57 -17.12 -17.17 -11.05
CA ALA A 57 -16.19 -17.26 -12.17
C ALA A 57 -15.11 -16.16 -12.03
N ALA A 58 -14.03 -16.46 -11.31
CA ALA A 58 -12.78 -15.73 -11.48
C ALA A 58 -12.05 -16.31 -12.68
N GLU A 59 -12.00 -15.56 -13.77
CA GLU A 59 -11.20 -15.95 -14.93
C GLU A 59 -9.73 -15.64 -14.72
N THR A 60 -8.94 -16.68 -14.85
CA THR A 60 -7.52 -16.66 -15.15
C THR A 60 -6.60 -16.03 -14.11
N ILE A 61 -6.03 -16.88 -13.27
CA ILE A 61 -4.77 -16.57 -12.59
C ILE A 61 -3.67 -16.65 -13.66
N LYS A 62 -3.00 -15.53 -13.91
CA LYS A 62 -1.73 -15.53 -14.63
C LYS A 62 -0.62 -15.36 -13.62
N GLU A 63 0.19 -16.37 -13.47
CA GLU A 63 1.41 -16.33 -12.69
C GLU A 63 2.54 -15.85 -13.61
N ALA A 64 3.13 -14.72 -13.27
CA ALA A 64 4.32 -14.23 -13.93
C ALA A 64 5.47 -14.28 -12.94
N ALA A 65 6.46 -15.13 -13.19
CA ALA A 65 7.69 -15.18 -12.43
C ALA A 65 8.70 -14.21 -13.01
N PHE A 66 9.22 -13.29 -12.19
CA PHE A 66 10.29 -12.38 -12.58
C PHE A 66 11.38 -12.43 -11.50
N HIS A 67 12.59 -12.84 -11.86
CA HIS A 67 13.74 -12.99 -10.95
C HIS A 67 13.46 -13.81 -9.67
N GLY A 68 12.65 -14.85 -9.76
CA GLY A 68 12.29 -15.70 -8.64
C GLY A 68 11.18 -15.18 -7.73
N SER A 69 10.56 -14.05 -8.07
CA SER A 69 9.36 -13.53 -7.41
C SER A 69 8.10 -13.92 -8.18
N THR A 70 7.06 -14.31 -7.43
CA THR A 70 5.75 -14.64 -7.99
C THR A 70 4.79 -13.48 -7.80
N VAL A 71 4.06 -13.12 -8.85
CA VAL A 71 2.94 -12.18 -8.80
C VAL A 71 1.67 -12.91 -9.21
N THR A 72 0.70 -12.99 -8.30
CA THR A 72 -0.61 -13.58 -8.58
C THR A 72 -1.64 -12.48 -8.81
N ILE A 73 -2.41 -12.59 -9.90
CA ILE A 73 -3.42 -11.60 -10.27
C ILE A 73 -4.79 -12.27 -10.25
N ALA A 74 -5.69 -11.80 -9.36
CA ALA A 74 -7.10 -12.14 -9.38
C ALA A 74 -7.89 -11.02 -10.07
N LYS A 75 -8.82 -11.40 -10.95
CA LYS A 75 -9.62 -10.43 -11.71
C LYS A 75 -11.10 -10.73 -11.53
N SER A 76 -11.88 -9.70 -11.16
CA SER A 76 -13.34 -9.76 -11.17
C SER A 76 -13.89 -9.78 -12.62
N GLN A 77 -15.03 -10.44 -12.81
CA GLN A 77 -15.80 -10.37 -14.05
C GLN A 77 -16.81 -9.22 -14.08
N LYS A 78 -16.99 -8.51 -12.96
CA LYS A 78 -17.86 -7.35 -12.88
C LYS A 78 -17.33 -6.22 -13.76
N ALA A 79 -18.23 -5.49 -14.38
CA ALA A 79 -17.88 -4.37 -15.24
C ALA A 79 -17.39 -3.15 -14.45
N ARG A 80 -17.88 -3.00 -13.21
CA ARG A 80 -17.52 -1.89 -12.31
C ARG A 80 -17.12 -2.44 -10.94
N ALA A 81 -16.13 -1.82 -10.32
CA ALA A 81 -15.65 -2.19 -8.98
C ALA A 81 -16.76 -2.07 -7.93
N ALA A 82 -17.63 -1.07 -8.02
CA ALA A 82 -18.77 -0.89 -7.12
C ALA A 82 -19.81 -2.02 -7.16
N ASP A 83 -19.79 -2.87 -8.20
CA ASP A 83 -20.72 -4.00 -8.32
C ASP A 83 -20.13 -5.30 -7.71
N ILE A 84 -18.89 -5.25 -7.18
CA ILE A 84 -18.22 -6.40 -6.57
C ILE A 84 -18.64 -6.48 -5.10
N THR A 85 -19.16 -7.64 -4.68
CA THR A 85 -19.57 -7.83 -3.29
C THR A 85 -18.39 -8.09 -2.35
N GLU A 86 -18.58 -7.97 -1.04
CA GLU A 86 -17.54 -8.26 -0.05
C GLU A 86 -17.06 -9.70 -0.15
N GLU A 87 -17.98 -10.65 -0.37
CA GLU A 87 -17.65 -12.07 -0.52
C GLU A 87 -16.83 -12.33 -1.79
N GLU A 88 -17.14 -11.64 -2.90
CA GLU A 88 -16.37 -11.75 -4.14
C GLU A 88 -14.95 -11.17 -3.96
N ILE A 89 -14.81 -10.06 -3.23
CA ILE A 89 -13.51 -9.49 -2.89
C ILE A 89 -12.73 -10.46 -2.01
N GLU A 90 -13.34 -11.01 -0.95
CA GLU A 90 -12.68 -11.97 -0.08
C GLU A 90 -12.18 -13.19 -0.87
N ALA A 91 -13.00 -13.73 -1.77
CA ALA A 91 -12.60 -14.86 -2.61
C ALA A 91 -11.43 -14.53 -3.53
N MET A 92 -11.41 -13.33 -4.13
CA MET A 92 -10.28 -12.88 -4.97
C MET A 92 -9.00 -12.69 -4.15
N VAL A 93 -9.09 -12.10 -2.96
CA VAL A 93 -7.95 -11.92 -2.06
C VAL A 93 -7.39 -13.28 -1.62
N ARG A 94 -8.25 -14.23 -1.22
CA ARG A 94 -7.84 -15.58 -0.86
C ARG A 94 -7.15 -16.32 -1.99
N MET A 95 -7.59 -16.10 -3.21
CA MET A 95 -6.97 -16.69 -4.40
C MET A 95 -5.61 -16.03 -4.67
N ALA A 96 -5.55 -14.71 -4.71
CA ALA A 96 -4.33 -13.95 -5.00
C ALA A 96 -3.24 -14.16 -3.95
N ALA A 97 -3.63 -14.24 -2.67
CA ALA A 97 -2.72 -14.39 -1.54
C ALA A 97 -2.68 -15.83 -0.96
N SER A 98 -2.88 -16.85 -1.79
CA SER A 98 -2.90 -18.26 -1.36
C SER A 98 -1.57 -18.73 -0.74
N ASP A 99 -0.48 -18.06 -1.02
CA ASP A 99 0.86 -18.29 -0.47
C ASP A 99 1.16 -17.46 0.81
N LEU A 100 0.23 -16.63 1.29
CA LEU A 100 0.39 -15.84 2.53
C LEU A 100 0.81 -16.72 3.72
N LYS A 101 0.35 -17.97 3.76
CA LYS A 101 0.74 -19.01 4.74
C LYS A 101 2.26 -19.30 4.76
N THR A 102 3.02 -18.93 3.73
CA THR A 102 4.47 -19.06 3.71
C THR A 102 5.15 -17.99 4.56
N VAL A 103 4.50 -16.84 4.71
CA VAL A 103 5.01 -15.65 5.41
C VAL A 103 4.43 -15.55 6.83
N VAL A 104 3.11 -15.69 6.99
CA VAL A 104 2.44 -15.56 8.28
C VAL A 104 2.42 -16.91 9.01
N LYS A 105 2.82 -16.88 10.28
CA LYS A 105 2.82 -18.04 11.19
C LYS A 105 2.11 -17.69 12.50
N ASN A 106 1.64 -18.72 13.18
CA ASN A 106 0.99 -18.53 14.49
C ASN A 106 1.97 -17.96 15.54
N GLY A 107 1.45 -17.09 16.40
CA GLY A 107 2.19 -16.44 17.47
C GLY A 107 2.95 -15.16 17.08
N GLN A 108 2.93 -14.76 15.81
CA GLN A 108 3.62 -13.58 15.30
C GLN A 108 2.87 -12.27 15.58
N THR A 109 3.63 -11.17 15.62
CA THR A 109 3.10 -9.82 15.51
C THR A 109 3.04 -9.43 14.04
N VAL A 110 1.84 -9.18 13.53
CA VAL A 110 1.58 -8.80 12.12
C VAL A 110 1.05 -7.39 12.06
N VAL A 111 1.62 -6.57 11.18
CA VAL A 111 1.13 -5.22 10.87
C VAL A 111 0.54 -5.20 9.46
N LEU A 112 -0.71 -4.78 9.36
CA LEU A 112 -1.39 -4.48 8.10
C LEU A 112 -1.32 -2.98 7.84
N LYS A 113 -0.75 -2.58 6.70
CA LYS A 113 -0.63 -1.17 6.30
C LYS A 113 -1.50 -0.91 5.08
N PRO A 114 -2.77 -0.50 5.26
CA PRO A 114 -3.62 -0.05 4.16
C PRO A 114 -3.08 1.26 3.55
N ASN A 115 -3.67 1.73 2.47
CA ASN A 115 -3.37 3.03 1.89
C ASN A 115 -4.61 3.94 2.02
N LEU A 116 -4.67 4.76 3.06
CA LEU A 116 -5.81 5.65 3.31
C LEU A 116 -5.56 7.10 2.91
N VAL A 117 -4.32 7.53 2.81
CA VAL A 117 -3.88 8.87 2.40
C VAL A 117 -4.51 9.98 3.24
N GLN A 118 -5.78 10.29 3.02
CA GLN A 118 -6.56 11.33 3.71
C GLN A 118 -8.04 11.22 3.30
N MET A 119 -8.94 11.88 4.04
CA MET A 119 -10.29 12.16 3.58
C MET A 119 -10.22 13.29 2.54
N ILE A 120 -10.21 12.92 1.27
CA ILE A 120 -10.11 13.88 0.19
C ILE A 120 -11.52 14.30 -0.20
N VAL A 121 -11.72 15.61 -0.33
CA VAL A 121 -12.93 16.18 -0.89
C VAL A 121 -12.75 16.23 -2.41
N ASP A 122 -13.69 15.73 -3.16
CA ASP A 122 -13.67 15.77 -4.61
C ASP A 122 -13.87 17.21 -5.16
N SER A 123 -13.92 17.35 -6.47
CA SER A 123 -14.11 18.67 -7.12
C SER A 123 -15.46 19.35 -6.81
N THR A 124 -16.41 18.63 -6.26
CA THR A 124 -17.71 19.17 -5.85
C THR A 124 -17.76 19.59 -4.39
N GLY A 125 -16.72 19.29 -3.63
CA GLY A 125 -16.65 19.53 -2.20
C GLY A 125 -17.21 18.38 -1.35
N GLU A 126 -17.48 17.23 -1.96
CA GLU A 126 -17.96 16.03 -1.27
C GLU A 126 -16.79 15.11 -0.90
N LEU A 127 -16.94 14.38 0.19
CA LEU A 127 -15.96 13.38 0.61
C LEU A 127 -15.92 12.22 -0.38
N LEU A 128 -14.75 11.59 -0.51
CA LEU A 128 -14.59 10.41 -1.37
C LEU A 128 -15.54 9.29 -0.94
N ASP A 129 -15.95 8.50 -1.91
CA ASP A 129 -16.63 7.24 -1.65
C ASP A 129 -15.80 6.37 -0.71
N GLN A 130 -16.45 5.73 0.26
CA GLN A 130 -15.77 4.98 1.32
C GLN A 130 -15.25 3.62 0.85
N GLU A 131 -15.72 3.13 -0.29
CA GLU A 131 -15.35 1.82 -0.81
C GLU A 131 -14.51 1.94 -2.07
N VAL A 132 -15.06 2.57 -3.13
CA VAL A 132 -14.45 2.57 -4.45
C VAL A 132 -14.17 3.99 -4.93
N ASN A 133 -13.00 4.52 -4.61
CA ASN A 133 -12.61 5.88 -5.00
C ASN A 133 -11.31 5.95 -5.82
N GLY A 134 -10.57 4.84 -5.95
CA GLY A 134 -9.32 4.75 -6.71
C GLY A 134 -8.12 5.50 -6.08
N ILE A 135 -8.27 6.04 -4.87
CA ILE A 135 -7.23 6.76 -4.14
C ILE A 135 -6.82 6.01 -2.88
N THR A 136 -7.81 5.57 -2.11
CA THR A 136 -7.61 4.74 -0.92
C THR A 136 -7.90 3.28 -1.25
N VAL A 137 -7.31 2.37 -0.50
CA VAL A 137 -7.62 0.95 -0.63
C VAL A 137 -9.05 0.69 -0.16
N ASP A 138 -9.76 -0.15 -0.90
CA ASP A 138 -11.06 -0.65 -0.46
C ASP A 138 -10.92 -1.40 0.86
N TRP A 139 -11.64 -0.97 1.89
CA TRP A 139 -11.55 -1.56 3.23
C TRP A 139 -11.87 -3.06 3.26
N ARG A 140 -12.71 -3.53 2.32
CA ARG A 140 -13.09 -4.95 2.18
C ARG A 140 -11.89 -5.82 1.82
N VAL A 141 -10.93 -5.28 1.05
CA VAL A 141 -9.66 -5.96 0.75
C VAL A 141 -8.85 -6.13 2.04
N THR A 142 -8.70 -5.07 2.84
CA THR A 142 -7.97 -5.16 4.12
C THR A 142 -8.66 -6.12 5.09
N LYS A 143 -10.00 -6.11 5.17
CA LYS A 143 -10.78 -7.04 5.99
C LYS A 143 -10.56 -8.50 5.57
N ALA A 144 -10.53 -8.78 4.26
CA ALA A 144 -10.25 -10.13 3.76
C ALA A 144 -8.84 -10.60 4.15
N VAL A 145 -7.83 -9.70 4.04
CA VAL A 145 -6.46 -9.99 4.49
C VAL A 145 -6.42 -10.24 6.00
N LEU A 146 -7.10 -9.42 6.80
CA LEU A 146 -7.19 -9.60 8.26
C LEU A 146 -7.77 -10.97 8.63
N LYS A 147 -8.86 -11.39 7.98
CA LYS A 147 -9.45 -12.74 8.18
C LYS A 147 -8.44 -13.85 7.90
N MET A 148 -7.74 -13.77 6.75
CA MET A 148 -6.71 -14.77 6.40
C MET A 148 -5.55 -14.77 7.41
N VAL A 149 -5.10 -13.60 7.85
CA VAL A 149 -4.05 -13.50 8.87
C VAL A 149 -4.51 -14.10 10.19
N ARG A 150 -5.75 -13.87 10.63
CA ARG A 150 -6.29 -14.47 11.86
C ARG A 150 -6.42 -15.98 11.80
N GLU A 151 -6.80 -16.51 10.64
CA GLU A 151 -6.84 -17.98 10.44
C GLU A 151 -5.45 -18.61 10.56
N LEU A 152 -4.40 -17.93 10.08
CA LEU A 152 -3.01 -18.40 10.14
C LEU A 152 -2.32 -18.10 11.47
N ASN A 153 -2.79 -17.09 12.19
CA ASN A 153 -2.17 -16.52 13.38
C ASN A 153 -3.19 -16.27 14.51
N PRO A 154 -3.88 -17.34 14.99
CA PRO A 154 -4.92 -17.18 16.02
C PRO A 154 -4.40 -16.68 17.36
N ASP A 155 -3.17 -17.02 17.75
CA ASP A 155 -2.59 -16.69 19.07
C ASP A 155 -1.66 -15.46 19.02
N GLY A 156 -1.37 -14.93 17.83
CA GLY A 156 -0.50 -13.75 17.69
C GLY A 156 -1.24 -12.44 17.73
N LYS A 157 -0.51 -11.37 17.45
CA LYS A 157 -1.04 -10.00 17.42
C LYS A 157 -1.20 -9.49 15.99
N VAL A 158 -2.30 -8.78 15.72
CA VAL A 158 -2.53 -8.13 14.43
C VAL A 158 -2.93 -6.69 14.65
N TYR A 159 -2.14 -5.77 14.09
CA TYR A 159 -2.39 -4.33 14.13
C TYR A 159 -2.68 -3.81 12.72
N ILE A 160 -3.60 -2.85 12.63
CA ILE A 160 -3.78 -2.03 11.43
C ILE A 160 -3.17 -0.66 11.72
N MET A 161 -2.27 -0.21 10.84
CA MET A 161 -1.48 0.98 11.04
C MET A 161 -1.63 1.97 9.89
N GLU A 162 -1.81 3.24 10.21
CA GLU A 162 -1.79 4.30 9.21
C GLU A 162 -1.16 5.59 9.79
N GLY A 163 -0.58 6.37 8.89
CA GLY A 163 -0.22 7.76 9.15
C GLY A 163 -0.71 8.59 7.99
N SER A 164 -1.81 9.28 8.15
CA SER A 164 -2.43 10.12 7.13
C SER A 164 -1.46 11.18 6.59
N ALA A 165 -1.65 11.57 5.34
CA ALA A 165 -0.85 12.64 4.74
C ALA A 165 -1.23 14.00 5.29
N THR A 166 -2.52 14.20 5.61
CA THR A 166 -3.06 15.44 6.16
C THR A 166 -4.23 15.12 7.08
N GLY A 167 -4.34 15.83 8.18
CA GLY A 167 -5.42 15.68 9.16
C GLY A 167 -5.24 14.45 10.07
N PRO A 168 -6.15 14.32 11.05
CA PRO A 168 -6.08 13.26 12.06
C PRO A 168 -6.29 11.88 11.42
N THR A 169 -5.32 11.00 11.55
CA THR A 169 -5.39 9.64 10.99
C THR A 169 -6.57 8.86 11.54
N ARG A 170 -6.92 9.03 12.80
CA ARG A 170 -8.06 8.34 13.43
C ARG A 170 -9.38 8.69 12.76
N GLU A 171 -9.60 9.93 12.39
CA GLU A 171 -10.80 10.35 11.65
C GLU A 171 -10.83 9.72 10.26
N VAL A 172 -9.68 9.69 9.57
CA VAL A 172 -9.54 9.04 8.25
C VAL A 172 -9.83 7.54 8.36
N MET A 173 -9.27 6.86 9.36
CA MET A 173 -9.52 5.44 9.60
C MET A 173 -11.02 5.18 9.87
N ASN A 174 -11.62 5.95 10.78
CA ASN A 174 -13.04 5.81 11.08
C ASN A 174 -13.93 6.04 9.87
N TYR A 175 -13.59 7.03 9.04
CA TYR A 175 -14.34 7.33 7.82
C TYR A 175 -14.33 6.15 6.85
N PHE A 176 -13.19 5.51 6.65
CA PHE A 176 -13.03 4.38 5.73
C PHE A 176 -13.26 3.01 6.40
N HIS A 177 -14.09 2.93 7.43
CA HIS A 177 -14.51 1.68 8.09
C HIS A 177 -13.38 0.90 8.81
N TYR A 178 -12.27 1.55 9.14
CA TYR A 178 -11.22 0.94 9.96
C TYR A 178 -11.55 1.11 11.44
N THR A 179 -12.59 0.40 11.88
CA THR A 179 -13.11 0.40 13.25
C THR A 179 -13.30 -1.04 13.73
N PRO A 180 -13.41 -1.30 15.05
CA PRO A 180 -13.62 -2.64 15.57
C PRO A 180 -14.84 -3.37 14.98
N ASP A 181 -15.91 -2.63 14.65
CA ASP A 181 -17.14 -3.20 14.11
C ASP A 181 -16.96 -3.76 12.69
N TYR A 182 -16.05 -3.20 11.91
CA TYR A 182 -15.76 -3.63 10.54
C TYR A 182 -14.56 -4.56 10.45
N MET A 183 -13.55 -4.36 11.31
CA MET A 183 -12.28 -5.08 11.33
C MET A 183 -12.21 -6.04 12.52
N GLU A 184 -13.19 -6.98 12.57
CA GLU A 184 -13.24 -7.97 13.63
C GLU A 184 -11.94 -8.79 13.70
N GLY A 185 -11.43 -8.97 14.91
CA GLY A 185 -10.22 -9.74 15.16
C GLY A 185 -8.93 -8.92 15.14
N VAL A 186 -8.96 -7.61 14.89
CA VAL A 186 -7.78 -6.74 15.06
C VAL A 186 -7.48 -6.56 16.56
N ASP A 187 -6.19 -6.54 16.94
CA ASP A 187 -5.78 -6.24 18.33
C ASP A 187 -5.68 -4.73 18.58
N GLY A 188 -5.48 -3.92 17.55
CA GLY A 188 -5.46 -2.48 17.69
C GLY A 188 -5.27 -1.74 16.37
N PHE A 189 -5.69 -0.48 16.40
CA PHE A 189 -5.48 0.50 15.33
C PHE A 189 -4.43 1.50 15.80
N LEU A 190 -3.38 1.67 15.00
CA LEU A 190 -2.26 2.58 15.31
C LEU A 190 -2.32 3.79 14.38
N CYS A 191 -2.57 4.94 15.00
CA CYS A 191 -2.54 6.26 14.36
C CYS A 191 -1.19 6.90 14.65
N LEU A 192 -0.30 6.93 13.67
CA LEU A 192 1.12 7.19 13.88
C LEU A 192 1.46 8.58 14.40
N GLU A 193 0.57 9.56 14.25
CA GLU A 193 0.74 10.87 14.87
C GLU A 193 0.28 10.93 16.33
N GLU A 194 -0.50 9.94 16.80
CA GLU A 194 -1.01 9.86 18.17
C GLU A 194 -0.25 8.84 19.00
N ASP A 195 0.15 7.71 18.39
CA ASP A 195 0.63 6.51 19.07
C ASP A 195 2.17 6.36 19.03
N CYS A 196 2.92 7.42 18.70
CA CYS A 196 4.39 7.42 18.63
C CYS A 196 5.03 8.51 19.51
N GLY A 197 4.50 8.72 20.70
CA GLY A 197 5.03 9.69 21.66
C GLY A 197 4.57 11.13 21.42
N ALA A 198 5.18 12.08 22.15
CA ALA A 198 4.88 13.49 22.01
C ALA A 198 5.50 14.10 20.73
N TRP A 199 5.13 15.34 20.44
CA TRP A 199 5.69 16.07 19.30
C TRP A 199 7.22 16.20 19.41
N GLN A 200 7.92 15.72 18.38
CA GLN A 200 9.39 15.71 18.27
C GLN A 200 10.11 15.01 19.43
N ASP A 201 9.45 14.10 20.13
CA ASP A 201 10.08 13.23 21.11
C ASP A 201 10.67 11.99 20.41
N PHE A 202 11.90 12.14 19.91
CA PHE A 202 12.63 11.07 19.23
C PHE A 202 13.14 9.97 20.18
N ASP A 203 13.07 10.19 21.48
CA ASP A 203 13.49 9.25 22.52
C ASP A 203 12.28 8.54 23.19
N ALA A 204 11.06 8.80 22.68
CA ALA A 204 9.85 8.15 23.19
C ALA A 204 9.97 6.61 23.12
N PRO A 205 9.43 5.89 24.14
CA PRO A 205 9.50 4.42 24.16
C PRO A 205 8.79 3.75 22.99
N GLU A 206 7.85 4.43 22.36
CA GLU A 206 7.13 3.97 21.16
C GLU A 206 7.93 4.13 19.87
N VAL A 207 9.09 4.78 19.93
CA VAL A 207 9.95 5.09 18.79
C VAL A 207 11.18 4.21 18.79
N VAL A 208 11.63 3.82 17.59
CA VAL A 208 12.91 3.16 17.36
C VAL A 208 13.76 4.01 16.43
N LYS A 209 14.97 4.34 16.89
CA LYS A 209 16.01 4.96 16.08
C LYS A 209 16.76 3.89 15.30
N VAL A 210 16.84 4.03 13.99
CA VAL A 210 17.52 3.09 13.09
C VAL A 210 18.64 3.79 12.35
N GLU A 211 19.85 3.28 12.53
CA GLU A 211 21.02 3.74 11.77
C GLU A 211 21.06 3.03 10.41
N LEU A 212 21.20 3.80 9.35
CA LEU A 212 21.34 3.34 7.96
C LEU A 212 22.62 3.94 7.35
N PRO A 213 23.80 3.37 7.63
CA PRO A 213 25.08 3.97 7.21
C PRO A 213 25.18 4.23 5.71
N ASP A 214 24.56 3.37 4.90
CA ASP A 214 24.55 3.47 3.43
C ASP A 214 23.32 4.20 2.88
N GLY A 215 22.49 4.82 3.74
CA GLY A 215 21.34 5.60 3.31
C GLY A 215 21.73 6.69 2.32
N LEU A 216 20.92 6.92 1.32
CA LEU A 216 21.19 7.90 0.26
C LEU A 216 20.93 9.33 0.72
N LEU A 217 19.84 9.54 1.47
CA LEU A 217 19.41 10.86 1.93
C LEU A 217 19.82 11.12 3.38
N HIS A 218 19.47 10.20 4.29
CA HIS A 218 19.79 10.31 5.70
C HIS A 218 20.50 9.06 6.22
N LYS A 219 21.26 9.23 7.31
CA LYS A 219 21.96 8.11 7.97
C LYS A 219 21.20 7.57 9.17
N THR A 220 20.07 8.20 9.52
CA THR A 220 19.25 7.84 10.67
C THR A 220 17.78 8.05 10.34
N TYR A 221 16.96 7.06 10.70
CA TYR A 221 15.51 7.08 10.54
C TYR A 221 14.81 6.69 11.83
N TYR A 222 13.58 7.14 12.02
CA TYR A 222 12.78 6.84 13.20
C TYR A 222 11.49 6.14 12.78
N PHE A 223 11.14 5.09 13.50
CA PHE A 223 10.00 4.23 13.22
C PHE A 223 9.11 4.08 14.44
N SER A 224 7.82 3.84 14.24
CA SER A 224 7.01 3.22 15.28
C SER A 224 7.65 1.89 15.69
N ARG A 225 7.78 1.66 17.01
CA ARG A 225 8.35 0.42 17.56
C ARG A 225 7.59 -0.80 17.09
N ILE A 226 6.24 -0.74 17.11
CA ILE A 226 5.40 -1.86 16.65
C ILE A 226 5.66 -2.19 15.19
N LEU A 227 5.82 -1.19 14.32
CA LEU A 227 6.16 -1.43 12.91
C LEU A 227 7.54 -2.06 12.75
N TYR A 228 8.53 -1.52 13.45
CA TYR A 228 9.91 -1.94 13.29
C TYR A 228 10.15 -3.36 13.81
N GLU A 229 9.55 -3.68 14.97
CA GLU A 229 9.71 -4.96 15.65
C GLU A 229 8.70 -6.03 15.19
N ALA A 230 7.72 -5.68 14.36
CA ALA A 230 6.76 -6.66 13.83
C ALA A 230 7.47 -7.80 13.10
N ASP A 231 7.02 -9.04 13.30
CA ASP A 231 7.52 -10.20 12.58
C ASP A 231 7.16 -10.13 11.09
N VAL A 232 5.95 -9.63 10.80
CA VAL A 232 5.43 -9.52 9.44
C VAL A 232 4.77 -8.16 9.23
N VAL A 233 5.15 -7.48 8.15
CA VAL A 233 4.49 -6.29 7.64
C VAL A 233 3.89 -6.59 6.28
N ILE A 234 2.57 -6.40 6.15
CA ILE A 234 1.82 -6.57 4.91
C ILE A 234 1.37 -5.19 4.43
N SER A 235 1.89 -4.77 3.28
CA SER A 235 1.46 -3.53 2.64
C SER A 235 0.25 -3.79 1.74
N ILE A 236 -0.81 -2.99 1.90
CA ILE A 236 -2.05 -3.12 1.14
C ILE A 236 -2.32 -1.78 0.41
N PRO A 237 -1.59 -1.49 -0.68
CA PRO A 237 -1.73 -0.25 -1.43
C PRO A 237 -2.84 -0.33 -2.47
N THR A 238 -3.36 0.83 -2.88
CA THR A 238 -4.05 1.02 -4.16
C THR A 238 -3.02 1.30 -5.25
N LEU A 239 -3.12 0.62 -6.39
CA LEU A 239 -2.26 0.91 -7.54
C LEU A 239 -2.74 2.17 -8.25
N LYS A 240 -1.98 3.23 -8.16
CA LYS A 240 -2.32 4.52 -8.75
C LYS A 240 -1.11 5.30 -9.22
N THR A 241 -1.32 6.21 -10.15
CA THR A 241 -0.29 7.17 -10.57
C THR A 241 -0.05 8.22 -9.49
N SER A 242 1.12 8.81 -9.49
CA SER A 242 1.53 9.84 -8.55
C SER A 242 2.43 10.85 -9.24
N SER A 243 2.14 12.13 -9.07
CA SER A 243 2.95 13.21 -9.65
C SER A 243 4.38 13.27 -9.11
N GLY A 244 4.61 12.79 -7.88
CA GLY A 244 5.92 12.84 -7.26
C GLY A 244 6.83 11.65 -7.59
N VAL A 245 6.28 10.46 -7.84
CA VAL A 245 7.07 9.22 -7.99
C VAL A 245 6.48 8.27 -9.04
N VAL A 246 5.79 8.78 -10.02
CA VAL A 246 5.17 8.03 -11.14
C VAL A 246 4.08 7.05 -10.69
N VAL A 247 4.40 6.10 -9.79
CA VAL A 247 3.47 5.04 -9.34
C VAL A 247 3.46 4.94 -7.82
N THR A 248 2.27 4.76 -7.24
CA THR A 248 2.08 4.31 -5.86
C THR A 248 1.91 2.79 -5.85
N GLY A 249 2.68 2.12 -5.02
CA GLY A 249 2.63 0.67 -4.80
C GLY A 249 3.09 0.36 -3.38
N GLY A 250 3.43 -0.91 -3.10
CA GLY A 250 3.76 -1.41 -1.76
C GLY A 250 4.87 -0.64 -1.06
N ILE A 251 5.95 -0.32 -1.78
CA ILE A 251 7.10 0.40 -1.24
C ILE A 251 6.72 1.81 -0.80
N LYS A 252 6.14 2.61 -1.70
CA LYS A 252 5.72 3.98 -1.38
C LYS A 252 4.68 4.02 -0.26
N ASN A 253 3.72 3.08 -0.26
CA ASN A 253 2.68 3.03 0.77
C ASN A 253 3.28 2.95 2.18
N VAL A 254 4.33 2.17 2.36
CA VAL A 254 5.02 2.07 3.65
C VAL A 254 5.91 3.29 3.88
N SER A 255 6.80 3.62 2.93
CA SER A 255 7.80 4.66 3.13
C SER A 255 7.24 6.07 3.33
N ILE A 256 6.02 6.34 2.86
CA ILE A 256 5.34 7.63 3.06
C ILE A 256 4.23 7.53 4.11
N GLY A 257 3.54 6.41 4.20
CA GLY A 257 2.40 6.22 5.09
C GLY A 257 2.76 5.80 6.51
N THR A 258 4.00 5.40 6.81
CA THR A 258 4.39 4.97 8.16
C THR A 258 5.37 5.86 8.91
N PRO A 259 6.04 6.86 8.33
CA PRO A 259 6.76 7.83 9.14
C PRO A 259 5.80 8.51 10.14
N PRO A 260 6.08 8.51 11.46
CA PRO A 260 5.21 9.10 12.45
C PRO A 260 5.03 10.60 12.24
N GLY A 261 3.77 11.07 12.17
CA GLY A 261 3.46 12.48 11.94
C GLY A 261 3.93 13.41 13.05
N ASN A 262 3.97 12.93 14.30
CA ASN A 262 4.51 13.66 15.44
C ASN A 262 6.04 13.88 15.36
N LEU A 263 6.78 13.04 14.62
CA LEU A 263 8.23 13.18 14.42
C LEU A 263 8.57 13.90 13.12
N TYR A 264 7.79 13.63 12.06
CA TYR A 264 8.08 14.08 10.69
C TYR A 264 7.07 15.10 10.15
N GLY A 265 6.12 15.53 10.97
CA GLY A 265 5.11 16.52 10.61
C GLY A 265 5.64 17.96 10.60
N VAL A 266 4.79 18.88 10.18
CA VAL A 266 5.12 20.31 10.05
C VAL A 266 5.00 21.05 11.38
N ALA A 267 3.97 20.72 12.17
CA ALA A 267 3.66 21.35 13.44
C ALA A 267 2.79 20.42 14.29
N PRO A 268 2.71 20.61 15.63
CA PRO A 268 1.92 19.76 16.51
C PRO A 268 0.43 19.69 16.16
N ASP A 269 -0.12 20.79 15.64
CA ASP A 269 -1.49 20.93 15.16
C ASP A 269 -1.64 20.63 13.65
N ASN A 270 -0.54 20.33 12.97
CA ASN A 270 -0.48 19.95 11.56
C ASN A 270 0.52 18.81 11.36
N PRO A 271 0.14 17.57 11.65
CA PRO A 271 1.00 16.39 11.49
C PRO A 271 1.23 16.01 10.03
N SER A 272 0.82 16.85 9.09
CA SER A 272 1.05 16.64 7.67
C SER A 272 2.54 16.42 7.38
N LYS A 273 2.86 15.25 6.86
CA LYS A 273 4.23 14.83 6.52
C LYS A 273 4.76 15.47 5.22
N THR A 274 3.90 16.13 4.47
CA THR A 274 4.21 16.69 3.16
C THR A 274 5.38 17.67 3.15
N ALA A 275 5.67 18.33 4.28
CA ALA A 275 6.77 19.28 4.37
C ALA A 275 8.14 18.63 4.60
N MET A 276 8.18 17.46 5.26
CA MET A 276 9.46 16.80 5.61
C MET A 276 9.76 15.59 4.72
N VAL A 277 8.72 14.92 4.22
CA VAL A 277 8.85 13.62 3.57
C VAL A 277 8.63 13.69 2.07
N SER A 278 7.94 14.69 1.52
CA SER A 278 7.51 14.49 0.16
C SER A 278 7.56 15.62 -0.83
N HIS A 279 7.27 16.87 -0.46
CA HIS A 279 6.90 17.79 -1.53
C HIS A 279 7.70 19.09 -1.53
N LYS A 280 8.54 19.30 -0.53
CA LYS A 280 9.59 20.33 -0.53
C LYS A 280 10.99 19.76 -0.73
N ILE A 281 11.07 18.45 -0.85
CA ILE A 281 12.28 17.76 -1.20
C ILE A 281 12.51 18.07 -2.68
N THR A 282 13.67 18.60 -3.01
CA THR A 282 14.08 18.91 -4.36
C THR A 282 14.05 17.67 -5.26
N ASP A 283 13.98 17.85 -6.56
CA ASP A 283 13.91 16.75 -7.52
C ASP A 283 14.93 15.63 -7.19
N GLY A 284 14.45 14.41 -6.95
CA GLY A 284 15.25 13.22 -6.65
C GLY A 284 15.39 12.86 -5.18
N GLU A 285 15.09 13.73 -4.22
CA GLU A 285 15.23 13.41 -2.79
C GLU A 285 14.05 12.53 -2.30
N LEU A 286 12.87 12.67 -2.87
CA LEU A 286 11.73 11.84 -2.53
C LEU A 286 11.98 10.35 -2.83
N ASP A 287 12.61 10.06 -3.97
CA ASP A 287 12.98 8.69 -4.34
C ASP A 287 14.02 8.12 -3.38
N GLN A 288 14.99 8.95 -2.96
CA GLN A 288 16.00 8.57 -1.97
C GLN A 288 15.38 8.32 -0.60
N TRP A 289 14.44 9.18 -0.17
CA TRP A 289 13.66 8.93 1.06
C TRP A 289 12.92 7.60 1.02
N ILE A 290 12.18 7.36 -0.05
CA ILE A 290 11.39 6.14 -0.22
C ILE A 290 12.30 4.90 -0.18
N TYR A 291 13.44 4.96 -0.86
CA TYR A 291 14.42 3.90 -0.88
C TYR A 291 14.99 3.64 0.53
N ASP A 292 15.53 4.66 1.19
CA ASP A 292 16.17 4.54 2.49
C ASP A 292 15.21 4.02 3.55
N TYR A 293 14.01 4.63 3.65
CA TYR A 293 13.02 4.24 4.64
C TYR A 293 12.54 2.80 4.43
N TYR A 294 12.37 2.40 3.18
CA TYR A 294 12.06 1.01 2.84
C TYR A 294 13.20 0.05 3.18
N MET A 295 14.42 0.42 2.86
CA MET A 295 15.60 -0.42 3.15
C MET A 295 15.84 -0.61 4.64
N ALA A 296 15.51 0.41 5.45
CA ALA A 296 15.58 0.30 6.91
C ALA A 296 14.55 -0.67 7.50
N ARG A 297 13.36 -0.77 6.87
CA ARG A 297 12.30 -1.74 7.27
C ARG A 297 11.48 -2.21 6.05
N PRO A 298 11.97 -3.21 5.32
CA PRO A 298 11.23 -3.80 4.20
C PRO A 298 9.93 -4.47 4.63
N VAL A 299 8.96 -4.53 3.72
CA VAL A 299 7.74 -5.32 3.91
C VAL A 299 7.96 -6.79 3.59
N ASN A 300 7.17 -7.66 4.19
CA ASN A 300 7.25 -9.11 3.98
C ASN A 300 6.29 -9.57 2.87
N TYR A 301 5.19 -8.83 2.66
CA TYR A 301 4.18 -9.17 1.68
C TYR A 301 3.47 -7.92 1.16
N VAL A 302 2.99 -7.97 -0.09
CA VAL A 302 2.23 -6.87 -0.70
C VAL A 302 0.99 -7.44 -1.36
N ILE A 303 -0.17 -6.86 -1.05
CA ILE A 303 -1.46 -7.15 -1.70
C ILE A 303 -1.95 -5.83 -2.29
N VAL A 304 -2.04 -5.76 -3.60
CA VAL A 304 -2.41 -4.54 -4.33
C VAL A 304 -3.88 -4.60 -4.70
N ASP A 305 -4.60 -3.53 -4.34
CA ASP A 305 -5.98 -3.29 -4.74
C ASP A 305 -6.06 -2.57 -6.10
#